data_9991dc1f3dbd7c9190d6641e79f15058
#
_entry.id   9991dc1f3dbd7c9190d6641e79f15058
#
_cell.length_a   1.000
_cell.length_b   1.000
_cell.length_c   1.000
_cell.angle_alpha   90.00
_cell.angle_beta   90.00
_cell.angle_gamma   90.00
#
_symmetry.space_group_name_H-M   'P 1'
#
loop_
_entity.id
_entity.type
_entity.pdbx_description
1 polymer ?
#
loop_
_entity_poly.entity_id
_entity_poly.type
_entity_poly.pdbx_seq_one_letter_code
_entity_poly.pdbx_strand_id
1 'polypeptide(L)'
;MRGKPAARATDATNCPGHAAQKIAAGSPDVFFDGLPAARLGDPASCGSTISGNISATVFINGKNAATQGSLGTHGDVIVGGSGTVIIGQSGGGAAVSPVPPINLGFDEQFTLSDADGEPVPDFAYKITTASGKIFRGVTNERGLTQRVSTRATELLHLEPDDLA
;
A
#
# COMPACT_ATOMS: atom_id res chain seq x y z
N MET A 1 -4.89 -6.34 19.53
CA MET A 1 -4.14 -7.60 19.80
C MET A 1 -2.68 -7.36 19.48
N ARG A 2 -1.77 -7.81 20.32
CA ARG A 2 -0.33 -7.64 20.08
C ARG A 2 0.13 -8.70 19.07
N GLY A 3 1.00 -8.35 18.14
CA GLY A 3 1.69 -9.30 17.30
C GLY A 3 2.60 -10.22 18.11
N LYS A 4 3.07 -11.29 17.48
CA LYS A 4 4.01 -12.25 18.07
C LYS A 4 5.36 -12.17 17.36
N PRO A 5 6.48 -12.41 18.06
CA PRO A 5 7.78 -12.55 17.43
C PRO A 5 7.75 -13.52 16.25
N ALA A 6 8.32 -13.13 15.12
CA ALA A 6 8.46 -14.02 13.96
C ALA A 6 9.42 -15.15 14.27
N ALA A 7 9.08 -16.38 13.91
CA ALA A 7 9.96 -17.53 14.08
C ALA A 7 10.98 -17.65 12.97
N ARG A 8 12.18 -18.15 13.29
CA ARG A 8 13.30 -18.28 12.36
C ARG A 8 13.98 -19.64 12.52
N ALA A 9 14.72 -20.07 11.55
CA ALA A 9 15.65 -21.18 11.73
C ALA A 9 16.57 -20.91 12.95
N THR A 10 16.90 -21.92 13.69
CA THR A 10 17.65 -21.92 14.96
C THR A 10 16.88 -21.45 16.20
N ASP A 11 15.69 -20.87 16.08
CA ASP A 11 14.85 -20.53 17.21
C ASP A 11 14.43 -21.80 17.97
N ALA A 12 14.41 -21.70 19.30
CA ALA A 12 14.16 -22.83 20.18
C ALA A 12 12.71 -23.32 20.10
N THR A 13 12.53 -24.62 20.12
CA THR A 13 11.25 -25.30 20.29
C THR A 13 11.26 -26.18 21.53
N ASN A 14 10.12 -26.26 22.23
CA ASN A 14 9.93 -27.14 23.36
C ASN A 14 9.06 -28.34 22.91
N CYS A 15 9.67 -29.50 22.81
CA CYS A 15 9.01 -30.74 22.40
C CYS A 15 8.81 -31.68 23.61
N PRO A 16 7.57 -32.15 23.90
CA PRO A 16 7.29 -32.94 25.10
C PRO A 16 8.11 -34.24 25.21
N GLY A 17 8.50 -34.82 24.08
CA GLY A 17 9.24 -36.10 24.06
C GLY A 17 10.75 -35.97 23.86
N HIS A 18 11.30 -34.79 23.71
CA HIS A 18 12.70 -34.56 23.34
C HIS A 18 13.30 -33.42 24.17
N ALA A 19 14.62 -33.50 24.39
CA ALA A 19 15.37 -32.39 25.00
C ALA A 19 15.29 -31.15 24.09
N ALA A 20 15.85 -30.03 24.54
CA ALA A 20 15.83 -28.75 23.84
C ALA A 20 16.08 -28.87 22.32
N GLN A 21 15.12 -28.50 21.52
CA GLN A 21 15.12 -28.58 20.07
C GLN A 21 15.12 -27.19 19.44
N LYS A 22 15.35 -27.13 18.16
CA LYS A 22 15.33 -25.90 17.37
C LYS A 22 14.70 -26.10 16.02
N ILE A 23 14.24 -25.03 15.40
CA ILE A 23 13.81 -25.04 13.99
C ILE A 23 15.06 -25.31 13.13
N ALA A 24 15.00 -26.36 12.34
CA ALA A 24 16.16 -26.84 11.58
C ALA A 24 16.37 -26.08 10.26
N ALA A 25 15.29 -25.64 9.62
CA ALA A 25 15.34 -24.92 8.36
C ALA A 25 14.18 -23.94 8.22
N GLY A 26 14.29 -23.00 7.28
CA GLY A 26 13.29 -21.98 6.96
C GLY A 26 13.32 -21.62 5.47
N SER A 27 12.84 -20.43 5.15
CA SER A 27 12.85 -19.89 3.80
C SER A 27 14.26 -19.79 3.22
N PRO A 28 14.47 -20.12 1.94
CA PRO A 28 15.78 -20.00 1.31
C PRO A 28 16.16 -18.55 0.96
N ASP A 29 15.21 -17.64 0.92
CA ASP A 29 15.35 -16.28 0.36
C ASP A 29 14.73 -15.18 1.22
N VAL A 30 13.97 -15.53 2.27
CA VAL A 30 13.41 -14.57 3.23
C VAL A 30 14.05 -14.75 4.60
N PHE A 31 14.57 -13.67 5.15
CA PHE A 31 15.33 -13.68 6.40
C PHE A 31 14.73 -12.68 7.40
N PHE A 32 14.71 -13.05 8.68
CA PHE A 32 14.42 -12.18 9.80
C PHE A 32 15.66 -12.11 10.69
N ASP A 33 16.18 -10.93 10.93
CA ASP A 33 17.44 -10.69 11.67
C ASP A 33 18.62 -11.57 11.15
N GLY A 34 18.69 -11.76 9.83
CA GLY A 34 19.73 -12.56 9.20
C GLY A 34 19.55 -14.08 9.28
N LEU A 35 18.46 -14.59 9.87
CA LEU A 35 18.13 -16.02 9.95
C LEU A 35 16.96 -16.36 9.04
N PRO A 36 16.97 -17.54 8.36
CA PRO A 36 15.87 -17.96 7.50
C PRO A 36 14.52 -17.94 8.20
N ALA A 37 13.54 -17.30 7.61
CA ALA A 37 12.20 -17.18 8.14
C ALA A 37 11.49 -18.54 8.20
N ALA A 38 10.91 -18.90 9.35
CA ALA A 38 10.21 -20.16 9.53
C ALA A 38 8.75 -20.10 9.05
N ARG A 39 8.28 -21.18 8.45
CA ARG A 39 6.96 -21.28 7.78
C ARG A 39 6.27 -22.58 8.11
N LEU A 40 4.99 -22.64 7.79
CA LEU A 40 4.23 -23.88 7.78
C LEU A 40 4.96 -24.98 7.00
N GLY A 41 5.15 -26.14 7.62
CA GLY A 41 5.82 -27.29 7.03
C GLY A 41 7.34 -27.30 7.14
N ASP A 42 7.97 -26.25 7.69
CA ASP A 42 9.41 -26.22 7.91
C ASP A 42 9.77 -27.17 9.10
N PRO A 43 10.91 -27.89 9.04
CA PRO A 43 11.25 -28.94 10.01
C PRO A 43 11.89 -28.38 11.28
N ALA A 44 11.66 -29.08 12.39
CA ALA A 44 12.44 -28.96 13.61
C ALA A 44 13.50 -30.09 13.71
N SER A 45 14.52 -29.89 14.52
CA SER A 45 15.65 -30.83 14.67
C SER A 45 15.25 -32.22 15.20
N CYS A 46 14.07 -32.33 15.82
CA CYS A 46 13.52 -33.61 16.29
C CYS A 46 12.68 -34.39 15.23
N GLY A 47 12.63 -33.88 14.00
CA GLY A 47 11.78 -34.47 12.94
C GLY A 47 10.32 -33.98 12.95
N SER A 48 9.93 -33.16 13.91
CA SER A 48 8.65 -32.43 13.87
C SER A 48 8.62 -31.45 12.71
N THR A 49 7.43 -31.12 12.23
CA THR A 49 7.21 -30.03 11.25
C THR A 49 6.22 -29.02 11.78
N ILE A 50 6.42 -27.75 11.49
CA ILE A 50 5.51 -26.68 11.89
C ILE A 50 4.15 -26.91 11.22
N SER A 51 3.09 -27.04 12.02
CA SER A 51 1.77 -27.49 11.54
C SER A 51 0.60 -26.62 11.99
N GLY A 52 0.73 -25.80 13.02
CA GLY A 52 -0.39 -25.06 13.57
C GLY A 52 -0.05 -23.76 14.29
N ASN A 53 -1.09 -23.01 14.65
CA ASN A 53 -0.98 -21.72 15.32
C ASN A 53 -0.04 -20.74 14.61
N ILE A 54 -0.11 -20.74 13.27
CA ILE A 54 0.66 -19.92 12.35
C ILE A 54 -0.05 -18.62 12.04
N SER A 55 0.61 -17.66 11.40
CA SER A 55 -0.03 -16.43 10.94
C SER A 55 -1.08 -16.73 9.86
N ALA A 56 -2.27 -16.16 10.01
CA ALA A 56 -3.33 -16.28 8.99
C ALA A 56 -3.16 -15.28 7.83
N THR A 57 -2.35 -14.25 8.01
CA THR A 57 -2.29 -13.08 7.10
C THR A 57 -0.92 -12.84 6.48
N VAL A 58 0.15 -13.42 7.01
CA VAL A 58 1.51 -13.27 6.50
C VAL A 58 1.94 -14.57 5.85
N PHE A 59 2.36 -14.48 4.60
CA PHE A 59 2.84 -15.60 3.81
C PHE A 59 4.27 -15.37 3.35
N ILE A 60 5.07 -16.40 3.38
CA ILE A 60 6.47 -16.42 2.94
C ILE A 60 6.59 -17.55 1.93
N ASN A 61 6.90 -17.22 0.66
CA ASN A 61 6.91 -18.18 -0.47
C ASN A 61 5.62 -19.02 -0.56
N GLY A 62 4.45 -18.40 -0.34
CA GLY A 62 3.14 -19.05 -0.40
C GLY A 62 2.78 -19.91 0.82
N LYS A 63 3.63 -19.99 1.85
CA LYS A 63 3.36 -20.69 3.12
C LYS A 63 3.15 -19.70 4.25
N ASN A 64 2.23 -20.01 5.15
CA ASN A 64 1.97 -19.16 6.31
C ASN A 64 3.23 -19.01 7.20
N ALA A 65 3.52 -17.78 7.62
CA ALA A 65 4.63 -17.51 8.50
C ALA A 65 4.40 -18.09 9.89
N ALA A 66 5.46 -18.66 10.48
CA ALA A 66 5.45 -19.15 11.86
C ALA A 66 5.84 -18.02 12.82
N THR A 67 5.33 -18.11 14.03
CA THR A 67 5.58 -17.15 15.11
C THR A 67 5.89 -17.89 16.42
N GLN A 68 6.40 -17.18 17.40
CA GLN A 68 6.46 -17.70 18.75
C GLN A 68 5.08 -18.20 19.20
N GLY A 69 5.01 -19.44 19.71
CA GLY A 69 3.78 -20.12 20.04
C GLY A 69 3.15 -20.93 18.90
N SER A 70 3.77 -20.98 17.71
CA SER A 70 3.35 -21.94 16.67
C SER A 70 3.66 -23.36 17.12
N LEU A 71 2.85 -24.30 16.60
CA LEU A 71 2.87 -25.71 17.01
C LEU A 71 3.51 -26.60 15.92
N GLY A 72 4.18 -27.64 16.36
CA GLY A 72 4.65 -28.70 15.48
C GLY A 72 3.87 -29.98 15.61
N THR A 73 4.11 -30.92 14.70
CA THR A 73 3.40 -32.21 14.60
C THR A 73 3.60 -33.13 15.80
N HIS A 74 4.69 -32.96 16.57
CA HIS A 74 4.94 -33.72 17.80
C HIS A 74 4.34 -33.05 19.07
N GLY A 75 3.50 -32.01 18.88
CA GLY A 75 2.99 -31.21 20.00
C GLY A 75 4.03 -30.23 20.56
N ASP A 76 5.13 -30.04 19.87
CA ASP A 76 6.15 -29.05 20.21
C ASP A 76 5.64 -27.63 19.96
N VAL A 77 6.16 -26.71 20.76
CA VAL A 77 5.82 -25.29 20.71
C VAL A 77 7.08 -24.48 20.42
N ILE A 78 7.02 -23.55 19.48
CA ILE A 78 8.09 -22.60 19.23
C ILE A 78 8.15 -21.59 20.39
N VAL A 79 9.25 -21.55 21.12
CA VAL A 79 9.44 -20.66 22.26
C VAL A 79 10.40 -19.51 21.97
N GLY A 80 11.21 -19.61 20.92
CA GLY A 80 12.06 -18.52 20.41
C GLY A 80 11.39 -17.69 19.35
N GLY A 81 12.00 -16.58 18.96
CA GLY A 81 11.53 -15.70 17.89
C GLY A 81 12.38 -14.44 17.75
N SER A 82 12.15 -13.68 16.70
CA SER A 82 12.82 -12.42 16.40
C SER A 82 12.57 -11.39 17.50
N GLY A 83 13.61 -10.64 17.84
CA GLY A 83 13.49 -9.49 18.74
C GLY A 83 12.99 -8.22 18.06
N THR A 84 13.03 -8.17 16.72
CA THR A 84 12.73 -6.96 15.94
C THR A 84 11.54 -7.13 15.01
N VAL A 85 11.28 -8.35 14.52
CA VAL A 85 10.19 -8.64 13.58
C VAL A 85 8.99 -9.22 14.32
N ILE A 86 7.90 -8.48 14.32
CA ILE A 86 6.64 -8.85 14.98
C ILE A 86 5.57 -9.10 13.88
N ILE A 87 4.97 -10.27 13.90
CA ILE A 87 3.88 -10.65 12.99
C ILE A 87 2.54 -10.53 13.72
N GLY A 88 1.64 -9.72 13.16
CA GLY A 88 0.26 -9.60 13.65
C GLY A 88 -0.57 -10.85 13.37
N GLN A 89 -1.46 -11.20 14.27
CA GLN A 89 -2.41 -12.35 14.11
C GLN A 89 -3.70 -11.96 13.41
N SER A 90 -4.00 -10.69 13.38
CA SER A 90 -5.11 -10.12 12.64
C SER A 90 -4.55 -9.11 11.65
N GLY A 91 -5.04 -9.12 10.44
CA GLY A 91 -4.88 -8.02 9.51
C GLY A 91 -5.51 -6.77 10.13
N GLY A 92 -4.79 -6.14 11.06
CA GLY A 92 -5.09 -4.82 11.58
C GLY A 92 -4.58 -3.76 10.61
N GLY A 93 -4.83 -3.94 9.32
CA GLY A 93 -4.92 -2.81 8.44
C GLY A 93 -6.13 -2.03 8.93
N ALA A 94 -5.95 -0.80 9.42
CA ALA A 94 -7.03 0.15 9.39
C ALA A 94 -7.71 -0.03 8.03
N ALA A 95 -9.06 -0.15 8.03
CA ALA A 95 -9.80 -0.25 6.79
C ALA A 95 -9.21 0.81 5.86
N VAL A 96 -8.50 0.39 4.83
CA VAL A 96 -8.00 1.31 3.83
C VAL A 96 -9.29 1.91 3.29
N SER A 97 -9.61 3.13 3.71
CA SER A 97 -10.60 3.91 3.01
C SER A 97 -10.17 3.81 1.55
N PRO A 98 -11.07 3.37 0.65
CA PRO A 98 -10.70 3.31 -0.76
C PRO A 98 -10.10 4.67 -1.07
N VAL A 99 -8.84 4.69 -1.43
CA VAL A 99 -8.19 5.91 -1.92
C VAL A 99 -9.12 6.36 -3.04
N PRO A 100 -9.77 7.54 -2.91
CA PRO A 100 -10.59 8.02 -4.02
C PRO A 100 -9.68 7.96 -5.24
N PRO A 101 -10.18 7.50 -6.39
CA PRO A 101 -9.34 7.42 -7.57
C PRO A 101 -8.66 8.77 -7.69
N ILE A 102 -7.33 8.77 -7.73
CA ILE A 102 -6.56 9.97 -8.02
C ILE A 102 -7.09 10.39 -9.38
N ASN A 103 -7.95 11.38 -9.36
CA ASN A 103 -8.44 11.98 -10.58
C ASN A 103 -7.23 12.77 -11.09
N LEU A 104 -6.39 12.11 -11.88
CA LEU A 104 -5.37 12.77 -12.69
C LEU A 104 -6.12 13.50 -13.82
N GLY A 105 -7.10 14.29 -13.43
CA GLY A 105 -7.78 15.20 -14.32
C GLY A 105 -6.76 16.23 -14.74
N PHE A 106 -6.64 16.43 -16.02
CA PHE A 106 -5.93 17.57 -16.55
C PHE A 106 -6.68 18.82 -16.07
N ASP A 107 -5.97 19.75 -15.48
CA ASP A 107 -6.54 20.95 -14.85
C ASP A 107 -5.82 22.17 -15.43
N GLU A 108 -6.48 22.83 -16.37
CA GLU A 108 -5.93 23.95 -17.09
C GLU A 108 -6.64 25.25 -16.71
N GLN A 109 -5.87 26.33 -16.68
CA GLN A 109 -6.34 27.68 -16.44
C GLN A 109 -5.65 28.63 -17.39
N PHE A 110 -6.39 29.46 -18.09
CA PHE A 110 -5.84 30.46 -19.00
C PHE A 110 -5.60 31.77 -18.26
N THR A 111 -4.53 32.45 -18.64
CA THR A 111 -4.23 33.84 -18.25
C THR A 111 -4.37 34.71 -19.48
N LEU A 112 -5.24 35.73 -19.42
CA LEU A 112 -5.41 36.71 -20.48
C LEU A 112 -4.65 37.95 -20.11
N SER A 113 -3.77 38.37 -21.04
CA SER A 113 -3.02 39.62 -20.94
C SER A 113 -3.21 40.44 -22.23
N ASP A 114 -3.12 41.76 -22.13
CA ASP A 114 -3.11 42.62 -23.27
C ASP A 114 -1.75 42.62 -24.01
N ALA A 115 -1.60 43.49 -25.01
CA ALA A 115 -0.37 43.61 -25.81
C ALA A 115 0.84 44.09 -25.00
N ASP A 116 0.60 44.76 -23.88
CA ASP A 116 1.61 45.32 -22.97
C ASP A 116 1.97 44.31 -21.85
N GLY A 117 1.27 43.17 -21.79
CA GLY A 117 1.47 42.10 -20.80
C GLY A 117 0.68 42.29 -19.50
N GLU A 118 -0.21 43.31 -19.42
CA GLU A 118 -1.04 43.53 -18.25
C GLU A 118 -2.24 42.57 -18.24
N PRO A 119 -2.65 42.08 -17.08
CA PRO A 119 -3.81 41.19 -16.97
C PRO A 119 -5.11 41.88 -17.41
N VAL A 120 -5.95 41.17 -18.15
CA VAL A 120 -7.26 41.65 -18.61
C VAL A 120 -8.35 41.14 -17.68
N PRO A 121 -8.82 41.93 -16.71
CA PRO A 121 -9.93 41.54 -15.84
C PRO A 121 -11.29 41.71 -16.55
N ASP A 122 -12.31 41.08 -15.96
CA ASP A 122 -13.73 41.21 -16.38
C ASP A 122 -13.99 40.89 -17.87
N PHE A 123 -13.11 40.11 -18.48
CA PHE A 123 -13.25 39.67 -19.86
C PHE A 123 -14.18 38.45 -19.93
N ALA A 124 -15.30 38.58 -20.64
CA ALA A 124 -16.22 37.47 -20.86
C ALA A 124 -15.65 36.49 -21.85
N TYR A 125 -15.55 35.22 -21.45
CA TYR A 125 -14.97 34.16 -22.25
C TYR A 125 -15.82 32.89 -22.27
N LYS A 126 -15.62 32.13 -23.32
CA LYS A 126 -16.15 30.78 -23.49
C LYS A 126 -15.01 29.81 -23.78
N ILE A 127 -14.91 28.73 -23.01
CA ILE A 127 -13.94 27.64 -23.23
C ILE A 127 -14.75 26.43 -23.70
N THR A 128 -14.39 25.89 -24.87
CA THR A 128 -15.00 24.68 -25.43
C THR A 128 -13.95 23.57 -25.41
N THR A 129 -14.30 22.40 -24.87
CA THR A 129 -13.45 21.21 -24.91
C THR A 129 -13.66 20.46 -26.21
N ALA A 130 -12.69 19.62 -26.60
CA ALA A 130 -12.82 18.74 -27.77
C ALA A 130 -14.02 17.77 -27.66
N SER A 131 -14.42 17.42 -26.44
CA SER A 131 -15.63 16.62 -26.17
C SER A 131 -16.93 17.41 -26.27
N GLY A 132 -16.88 18.72 -26.56
CA GLY A 132 -18.05 19.59 -26.73
C GLY A 132 -18.61 20.21 -25.45
N LYS A 133 -17.92 20.03 -24.32
CA LYS A 133 -18.32 20.66 -23.06
C LYS A 133 -17.95 22.16 -23.10
N ILE A 134 -18.85 23.02 -22.62
CA ILE A 134 -18.69 24.48 -22.66
C ILE A 134 -18.62 25.00 -21.23
N PHE A 135 -17.61 25.84 -20.96
CA PHE A 135 -17.42 26.61 -19.73
C PHE A 135 -17.44 28.10 -20.06
N ARG A 136 -18.25 28.88 -19.36
CA ARG A 136 -18.36 30.32 -19.55
C ARG A 136 -18.07 31.05 -18.25
N GLY A 137 -17.49 32.22 -18.36
CA GLY A 137 -17.17 33.04 -17.20
C GLY A 137 -16.59 34.39 -17.58
N VAL A 138 -16.12 35.09 -16.59
CA VAL A 138 -15.34 36.34 -16.73
C VAL A 138 -14.00 36.12 -16.02
N THR A 139 -12.95 36.76 -16.55
CA THR A 139 -11.63 36.72 -15.90
C THR A 139 -11.65 37.54 -14.62
N ASN A 140 -10.85 37.13 -13.64
CA ASN A 140 -10.66 37.82 -12.40
C ASN A 140 -9.68 39.01 -12.55
N GLU A 141 -9.39 39.71 -11.45
CA GLU A 141 -8.47 40.87 -11.41
C GLU A 141 -7.05 40.56 -11.93
N ARG A 142 -6.67 39.27 -11.99
CA ARG A 142 -5.39 38.81 -12.52
C ARG A 142 -5.46 38.28 -13.96
N GLY A 143 -6.57 38.51 -14.65
CA GLY A 143 -6.81 37.99 -15.99
C GLY A 143 -6.97 36.48 -16.07
N LEU A 144 -7.25 35.78 -14.95
CA LEU A 144 -7.37 34.34 -14.91
C LEU A 144 -8.80 33.87 -15.17
N THR A 145 -8.93 32.82 -16.01
CA THR A 145 -10.19 32.10 -16.18
C THR A 145 -10.47 31.16 -15.00
N GLN A 146 -11.65 30.57 -14.95
CA GLN A 146 -11.86 29.41 -14.08
C GLN A 146 -10.97 28.23 -14.52
N ARG A 147 -10.68 27.32 -13.60
CA ARG A 147 -9.99 26.09 -13.93
C ARG A 147 -10.94 25.12 -14.63
N VAL A 148 -10.46 24.49 -15.69
CA VAL A 148 -11.19 23.50 -16.47
C VAL A 148 -10.53 22.15 -16.26
N SER A 149 -11.24 21.25 -15.56
CA SER A 149 -10.77 19.89 -15.33
C SER A 149 -11.38 18.95 -16.35
N THR A 150 -10.53 18.17 -17.02
CA THR A 150 -10.92 17.12 -17.98
C THR A 150 -10.41 15.76 -17.51
N ARG A 151 -11.08 14.68 -17.90
CA ARG A 151 -10.69 13.32 -17.52
C ARG A 151 -9.57 12.72 -18.37
N ALA A 152 -9.33 13.32 -19.52
CA ALA A 152 -8.31 12.94 -20.49
C ALA A 152 -7.68 14.20 -21.09
N THR A 153 -6.52 14.05 -21.73
CA THR A 153 -5.92 15.15 -22.50
C THR A 153 -6.87 15.58 -23.60
N GLU A 154 -7.38 16.79 -23.52
CA GLU A 154 -8.29 17.37 -24.52
C GLU A 154 -7.76 18.74 -24.97
N LEU A 155 -8.03 19.08 -26.23
CA LEU A 155 -7.84 20.44 -26.70
C LEU A 155 -8.93 21.32 -26.09
N LEU A 156 -8.48 22.47 -25.52
CA LEU A 156 -9.35 23.51 -25.02
C LEU A 156 -9.27 24.70 -25.98
N HIS A 157 -10.42 25.17 -26.44
CA HIS A 157 -10.54 26.35 -27.27
C HIS A 157 -11.17 27.49 -26.49
N LEU A 158 -10.41 28.57 -26.30
CA LEU A 158 -10.87 29.78 -25.61
C LEU A 158 -11.21 30.85 -26.64
N GLU A 159 -12.37 31.43 -26.52
CA GLU A 159 -12.86 32.52 -27.37
C GLU A 159 -13.66 33.57 -26.55
N PRO A 160 -13.76 34.81 -27.02
CA PRO A 160 -14.67 35.78 -26.42
C PRO A 160 -16.11 35.26 -26.35
N ASP A 161 -16.83 35.56 -25.28
CA ASP A 161 -18.26 35.24 -25.19
C ASP A 161 -19.08 36.48 -25.55
N ASP A 162 -19.63 36.50 -26.78
CA ASP A 162 -20.42 37.65 -27.30
C ASP A 162 -21.84 37.69 -26.72
N LEU A 163 -22.14 36.92 -25.68
CA LEU A 163 -23.46 36.88 -25.00
C LEU A 163 -23.49 37.70 -23.70
N ALA A 164 -22.79 38.83 -23.64
CA ALA A 164 -22.91 39.79 -22.52
C ALA A 164 -23.89 40.92 -22.84
#